data_169905a2eadae39e586bc6d35f61147c
#
_entry.id   169905a2eadae39e586bc6d35f61147c
#
_cell.length_a   1.000
_cell.length_b   1.000
_cell.length_c   1.000
_cell.angle_alpha   90.00
_cell.angle_beta   90.00
_cell.angle_gamma   90.00
#
_symmetry.space_group_name_H-M   'P 1'
#
loop_
_entity.id
_entity.type
_entity.pdbx_description
1 polymer ?
#
loop_
_entity_poly.entity_id
_entity_poly.type
_entity_poly.pdbx_seq_one_letter_code
_entity_poly.pdbx_strand_id
1 'polypeptide(L)'
;MRKWDERVPNTFGFAQSLFDFYNKPLDEELWQAQMDAIREMASHESCVIVGRNSEYILREFDHCLRVFAHAGFQWRVNRMAGKMPGVSLEQVASDVRQADKARKKSCEHYTKTRYRDAANYDLCLNTEKLGIDCAVKFVLEAAENL
;
A
#
# COMPACT_ATOMS: atom_id res chain seq x y z
N MET A 1 18.97 -19.69 4.76
CA MET A 1 18.56 -18.94 3.56
C MET A 1 17.21 -19.47 3.10
N ARG A 2 16.08 -18.89 3.57
CA ARG A 2 14.73 -19.33 3.17
C ARG A 2 14.45 -18.80 1.77
N LYS A 3 14.16 -19.67 0.81
CA LYS A 3 13.64 -19.29 -0.51
C LYS A 3 12.27 -18.62 -0.31
N TRP A 4 12.16 -17.37 -0.68
CA TRP A 4 10.88 -16.71 -0.83
C TRP A 4 10.10 -17.41 -1.94
N ASP A 5 8.90 -17.88 -1.61
CA ASP A 5 8.01 -18.49 -2.60
C ASP A 5 7.37 -17.34 -3.41
N GLU A 6 7.93 -17.08 -4.59
CA GLU A 6 7.46 -16.06 -5.55
C GLU A 6 6.15 -16.46 -6.25
N ARG A 7 5.29 -17.18 -5.59
CA ARG A 7 3.91 -17.30 -6.06
C ARG A 7 3.20 -15.98 -5.81
N VAL A 8 3.44 -15.02 -6.70
CA VAL A 8 2.58 -13.84 -6.81
C VAL A 8 1.17 -14.36 -7.07
N PRO A 9 0.22 -14.20 -6.14
CA PRO A 9 -1.17 -14.56 -6.40
C PRO A 9 -1.59 -13.84 -7.68
N ASN A 10 -2.29 -14.55 -8.53
CA ASN A 10 -2.85 -14.04 -9.78
C ASN A 10 -3.24 -12.56 -9.59
N THR A 11 -2.59 -11.65 -10.31
CA THR A 11 -2.61 -10.19 -10.04
C THR A 11 -4.04 -9.63 -9.98
N PHE A 12 -4.97 -10.31 -10.64
CA PHE A 12 -6.40 -10.03 -10.58
C PHE A 12 -6.98 -10.37 -9.21
N GLY A 13 -6.67 -11.54 -8.64
CA GLY A 13 -7.15 -11.95 -7.32
C GLY A 13 -6.61 -11.07 -6.19
N PHE A 14 -5.36 -10.60 -6.30
CA PHE A 14 -4.77 -9.69 -5.31
C PHE A 14 -5.39 -8.29 -5.39
N ALA A 15 -5.60 -7.75 -6.59
CA ALA A 15 -6.26 -6.46 -6.77
C ALA A 15 -7.72 -6.51 -6.29
N GLN A 16 -8.44 -7.60 -6.59
CA GLN A 16 -9.81 -7.82 -6.12
C GLN A 16 -9.87 -7.99 -4.60
N SER A 17 -8.97 -8.75 -4.01
CA SER A 17 -8.88 -8.93 -2.55
C SER A 17 -8.59 -7.62 -1.82
N LEU A 18 -7.69 -6.79 -2.36
CA LEU A 18 -7.46 -5.45 -1.81
C LEU A 18 -8.70 -4.55 -1.95
N PHE A 19 -9.37 -4.61 -3.08
CA PHE A 19 -10.59 -3.84 -3.34
C PHE A 19 -11.70 -4.23 -2.38
N ASP A 20 -11.97 -5.52 -2.22
CA ASP A 20 -12.99 -6.05 -1.31
C ASP A 20 -12.68 -5.71 0.15
N PHE A 21 -11.40 -5.73 0.53
CA PHE A 21 -10.98 -5.34 1.85
C PHE A 21 -11.25 -3.85 2.17
N TYR A 22 -10.96 -2.95 1.23
CA TYR A 22 -11.20 -1.52 1.45
C TYR A 22 -12.67 -1.11 1.31
N ASN A 23 -13.49 -1.90 0.62
CA ASN A 23 -14.91 -1.60 0.44
C ASN A 23 -15.81 -2.07 1.57
N LYS A 24 -15.39 -3.08 2.33
CA LYS A 24 -16.10 -3.49 3.55
C LYS A 24 -15.55 -2.67 4.72
N PRO A 25 -16.40 -1.89 5.42
CA PRO A 25 -15.96 -1.31 6.67
C PRO A 25 -15.59 -2.45 7.61
N LEU A 26 -14.37 -2.43 8.12
CA LEU A 26 -13.99 -3.25 9.25
C LEU A 26 -14.86 -2.81 10.43
N ASP A 27 -15.40 -3.74 11.20
CA ASP A 27 -15.90 -3.41 12.52
C ASP A 27 -14.72 -3.02 13.44
N GLU A 28 -14.99 -2.39 14.55
CA GLU A 28 -13.96 -1.91 15.47
C GLU A 28 -13.09 -3.04 16.00
N GLU A 29 -13.68 -4.22 16.24
CA GLU A 29 -12.95 -5.40 16.73
C GLU A 29 -11.95 -5.91 15.70
N LEU A 30 -12.34 -5.96 14.43
CA LEU A 30 -11.45 -6.39 13.35
C LEU A 30 -10.35 -5.36 13.07
N TRP A 31 -10.65 -4.07 13.20
CA TRP A 31 -9.64 -3.01 13.12
C TRP A 31 -8.61 -3.15 14.24
N GLN A 32 -9.06 -3.37 15.49
CA GLN A 32 -8.16 -3.58 16.61
C GLN A 32 -7.29 -4.82 16.42
N ALA A 33 -7.88 -5.95 16.03
CA ALA A 33 -7.16 -7.18 15.76
C ALA A 33 -6.10 -7.01 14.65
N GLN A 34 -6.41 -6.23 13.62
CA GLN A 34 -5.43 -5.89 12.57
C GLN A 34 -4.27 -5.06 13.11
N MET A 35 -4.56 -4.06 13.94
CA MET A 35 -3.52 -3.24 14.57
C MET A 35 -2.58 -4.08 15.43
N ASP A 36 -3.13 -4.96 16.24
CA ASP A 36 -2.38 -5.83 17.16
C ASP A 36 -1.48 -6.80 16.38
N ALA A 37 -2.02 -7.44 15.34
CA ALA A 37 -1.27 -8.35 14.48
C ALA A 37 -0.10 -7.62 13.74
N ILE A 38 -0.33 -6.40 13.25
CA ILE A 38 0.71 -5.61 12.57
C ILE A 38 1.81 -5.21 13.55
N ARG A 39 1.46 -4.76 14.76
CA ARG A 39 2.42 -4.41 15.80
C ARG A 39 3.21 -5.61 16.28
N GLU A 40 2.56 -6.75 16.46
CA GLU A 40 3.21 -7.99 16.84
C GLU A 40 4.25 -8.41 15.80
N MET A 41 3.89 -8.47 14.50
CA MET A 41 4.84 -8.78 13.44
C MET A 41 6.04 -7.83 13.42
N ALA A 42 5.80 -6.53 13.50
CA ALA A 42 6.85 -5.52 13.47
C ALA A 42 7.78 -5.57 14.71
N SER A 43 7.29 -6.09 15.84
CA SER A 43 8.07 -6.23 17.08
C SER A 43 8.99 -7.46 17.11
N HIS A 44 8.69 -8.47 16.30
CA HIS A 44 9.39 -9.76 16.35
C HIS A 44 10.42 -9.96 15.23
N GLU A 45 10.19 -9.36 14.07
CA GLU A 45 11.07 -9.58 12.91
C GLU A 45 11.03 -8.40 11.92
N SER A 46 12.08 -8.31 11.11
CA SER A 46 12.10 -7.38 9.98
C SER A 46 11.06 -7.77 8.95
N CYS A 47 10.16 -6.86 8.62
CA CYS A 47 9.06 -7.14 7.70
C CYS A 47 8.77 -5.96 6.78
N VAL A 48 8.11 -6.24 5.66
CA VAL A 48 7.57 -5.24 4.73
C VAL A 48 6.05 -5.37 4.74
N ILE A 49 5.37 -4.31 5.15
CA ILE A 49 3.91 -4.27 5.24
C ILE A 49 3.37 -3.33 4.17
N VAL A 50 2.44 -3.82 3.36
CA VAL A 50 1.86 -3.07 2.24
C VAL A 50 0.42 -2.67 2.54
N GLY A 51 0.19 -1.36 2.66
CA GLY A 51 -1.12 -0.78 2.93
C GLY A 51 -1.60 -1.02 4.36
N ARG A 52 -2.92 -1.23 4.56
CA ARG A 52 -3.56 -1.50 5.86
C ARG A 52 -3.46 -0.35 6.88
N ASN A 53 -3.19 0.87 6.42
CA ASN A 53 -2.86 2.02 7.26
C ASN A 53 -1.66 1.72 8.21
N SER A 54 -0.72 0.89 7.76
CA SER A 54 0.44 0.48 8.56
C SER A 54 1.33 1.67 8.94
N GLU A 55 1.39 2.70 8.11
CA GLU A 55 2.09 3.95 8.40
C GLU A 55 1.56 4.65 9.67
N TYR A 56 0.26 4.54 9.90
CA TYR A 56 -0.38 5.05 11.11
C TYR A 56 -0.19 4.11 12.30
N ILE A 57 -0.38 2.80 12.07
CA ILE A 57 -0.30 1.78 13.13
C ILE A 57 1.11 1.73 13.74
N LEU A 58 2.14 1.89 12.91
CA LEU A 58 3.55 1.83 13.31
C LEU A 58 4.21 3.20 13.48
N ARG A 59 3.45 4.29 13.58
CA ARG A 59 3.97 5.66 13.67
C ARG A 59 4.87 5.92 14.88
N GLU A 60 4.77 5.09 15.91
CA GLU A 60 5.54 5.19 17.16
C GLU A 60 6.74 4.20 17.19
N PHE A 61 6.99 3.49 16.09
CA PHE A 61 8.13 2.58 15.97
C PHE A 61 9.35 3.33 15.42
N ASP A 62 10.44 3.36 16.17
CA ASP A 62 11.66 4.10 15.81
C ASP A 62 12.34 3.56 14.56
N HIS A 63 12.36 2.22 14.38
CA HIS A 63 12.96 1.55 13.23
C HIS A 63 11.88 1.17 12.19
N CYS A 64 11.11 2.15 11.72
CA CYS A 64 10.05 1.96 10.73
C CYS A 64 10.13 3.02 9.64
N LEU A 65 10.50 2.63 8.42
CA LEU A 65 10.48 3.51 7.25
C LEU A 65 9.06 3.54 6.63
N ARG A 66 8.41 4.67 6.71
CA ARG A 66 7.06 4.88 6.14
C ARG A 66 7.20 5.47 4.74
N VAL A 67 6.85 4.67 3.74
CA VAL A 67 7.03 5.03 2.32
C VAL A 67 5.68 5.22 1.63
N PHE A 68 5.52 6.34 0.95
CA PHE A 68 4.39 6.60 0.07
C PHE A 68 4.83 6.62 -1.39
N ALA A 69 4.50 5.55 -2.12
CA ALA A 69 4.68 5.48 -3.56
C ALA A 69 3.45 6.00 -4.29
N HIS A 70 3.62 6.97 -5.17
CA HIS A 70 2.52 7.56 -5.94
C HIS A 70 2.88 7.72 -7.43
N ALA A 71 1.86 7.87 -8.26
CA ALA A 71 1.98 8.19 -9.68
C ALA A 71 0.69 8.85 -10.17
N GLY A 72 0.76 9.51 -11.33
CA GLY A 72 -0.39 10.11 -11.98
C GLY A 72 -1.49 9.09 -12.30
N PHE A 73 -2.73 9.53 -12.35
CA PHE A 73 -3.87 8.65 -12.55
C PHE A 73 -3.75 7.85 -13.85
N GLN A 74 -3.47 8.51 -14.97
CA GLN A 74 -3.40 7.86 -16.29
C GLN A 74 -2.26 6.85 -16.37
N TRP A 75 -1.10 7.16 -15.78
CA TRP A 75 0.00 6.22 -15.71
C TRP A 75 -0.37 4.94 -14.94
N ARG A 76 -1.07 5.10 -13.81
CA ARG A 76 -1.54 3.95 -13.01
C ARG A 76 -2.57 3.11 -13.76
N VAL A 77 -3.49 3.75 -14.49
CA VAL A 77 -4.47 3.06 -15.34
C VAL A 77 -3.76 2.24 -16.40
N ASN A 78 -2.83 2.84 -17.15
CA ASN A 78 -2.08 2.15 -18.20
C ASN A 78 -1.26 0.96 -17.64
N ARG A 79 -0.61 1.15 -16.50
CA ARG A 79 0.14 0.10 -15.82
C ARG A 79 -0.74 -1.07 -15.38
N MET A 80 -1.92 -0.78 -14.84
CA MET A 80 -2.89 -1.81 -14.46
C MET A 80 -3.48 -2.52 -15.67
N ALA A 81 -3.81 -1.81 -16.74
CA ALA A 81 -4.30 -2.41 -17.98
C ALA A 81 -3.31 -3.42 -18.57
N GLY A 82 -2.02 -3.12 -18.53
CA GLY A 82 -0.99 -4.09 -18.94
C GLY A 82 -0.92 -5.37 -18.10
N LYS A 83 -1.50 -5.38 -16.90
CA LYS A 83 -1.58 -6.54 -16.01
C LYS A 83 -2.92 -7.27 -16.03
N MET A 84 -3.90 -6.71 -16.72
CA MET A 84 -5.29 -7.19 -16.77
C MET A 84 -5.72 -7.43 -18.23
N PRO A 85 -5.17 -8.43 -18.91
CA PRO A 85 -5.52 -8.69 -20.31
C PRO A 85 -7.00 -9.01 -20.44
N GLY A 86 -7.65 -8.43 -21.45
CA GLY A 86 -9.08 -8.64 -21.72
C GLY A 86 -10.05 -7.72 -20.95
N VAL A 87 -9.56 -6.87 -20.06
CA VAL A 87 -10.36 -5.86 -19.37
C VAL A 87 -10.28 -4.53 -20.13
N SER A 88 -11.42 -3.86 -20.35
CA SER A 88 -11.44 -2.58 -21.03
C SER A 88 -10.71 -1.49 -20.23
N LEU A 89 -10.10 -0.53 -20.93
CA LEU A 89 -9.40 0.59 -20.28
C LEU A 89 -10.33 1.42 -19.40
N GLU A 90 -11.59 1.55 -19.78
CA GLU A 90 -12.63 2.25 -19.01
C GLU A 90 -12.91 1.53 -17.69
N GLN A 91 -13.00 0.20 -17.73
CA GLN A 91 -13.20 -0.61 -16.52
C GLN A 91 -11.99 -0.47 -15.59
N VAL A 92 -10.77 -0.60 -16.11
CA VAL A 92 -9.54 -0.41 -15.33
C VAL A 92 -9.49 0.99 -14.70
N ALA A 93 -9.87 2.03 -15.45
CA ALA A 93 -9.90 3.39 -14.93
C ALA A 93 -10.94 3.55 -13.80
N SER A 94 -12.11 2.89 -13.95
CA SER A 94 -13.15 2.84 -12.91
C SER A 94 -12.61 2.18 -11.64
N ASP A 95 -11.97 1.02 -11.78
CA ASP A 95 -11.42 0.23 -10.65
C ASP A 95 -10.33 1.01 -9.91
N VAL A 96 -9.44 1.71 -10.62
CA VAL A 96 -8.42 2.57 -10.03
C VAL A 96 -9.05 3.72 -9.22
N ARG A 97 -10.11 4.37 -9.73
CA ARG A 97 -10.82 5.43 -8.98
C ARG A 97 -11.50 4.88 -7.73
N GLN A 98 -12.16 3.73 -7.84
CA GLN A 98 -12.84 3.09 -6.72
C GLN A 98 -11.84 2.68 -5.64
N ALA A 99 -10.70 2.11 -6.02
CA ALA A 99 -9.64 1.76 -5.09
C ALA A 99 -9.08 2.99 -4.36
N ASP A 100 -8.86 4.11 -5.06
CA ASP A 100 -8.41 5.36 -4.44
C ASP A 100 -9.44 5.91 -3.44
N LYS A 101 -10.72 5.89 -3.81
CA LYS A 101 -11.82 6.32 -2.93
C LYS A 101 -11.94 5.44 -1.68
N ALA A 102 -11.81 4.14 -1.85
CA ALA A 102 -11.88 3.19 -0.74
C ALA A 102 -10.71 3.37 0.24
N ARG A 103 -9.46 3.53 -0.28
CA ARG A 103 -8.29 3.82 0.55
C ARG A 103 -8.43 5.13 1.32
N LYS A 104 -8.89 6.19 0.64
CA LYS A 104 -9.15 7.47 1.30
C LYS A 104 -10.14 7.32 2.44
N LYS A 105 -11.29 6.68 2.17
CA LYS A 105 -12.33 6.45 3.18
C LYS A 105 -11.79 5.65 4.37
N SER A 106 -11.06 4.57 4.12
CA SER A 106 -10.45 3.73 5.17
C SER A 106 -9.46 4.53 6.02
N CYS A 107 -8.52 5.23 5.40
CA CYS A 107 -7.54 6.05 6.10
C CYS A 107 -8.22 7.10 6.99
N GLU A 108 -9.05 7.96 6.42
CA GLU A 108 -9.70 9.05 7.16
C GLU A 108 -10.66 8.55 8.24
N HIS A 109 -11.30 7.39 8.04
CA HIS A 109 -12.20 6.80 9.04
C HIS A 109 -11.47 6.25 10.27
N TYR A 110 -10.43 5.42 10.05
CA TYR A 110 -9.77 4.72 11.16
C TYR A 110 -8.64 5.52 11.79
N THR A 111 -7.87 6.26 10.99
CA THR A 111 -6.70 6.99 11.50
C THR A 111 -7.01 8.43 11.91
N LYS A 112 -8.13 8.99 11.45
CA LYS A 112 -8.49 10.41 11.60
C LYS A 112 -7.44 11.36 11.00
N THR A 113 -6.53 10.84 10.16
CA THR A 113 -5.53 11.63 9.45
C THR A 113 -5.96 11.90 8.01
N ARG A 114 -5.36 12.90 7.38
CA ARG A 114 -5.63 13.21 5.99
C ARG A 114 -4.94 12.20 5.07
N TYR A 115 -5.70 11.58 4.17
CA TYR A 115 -5.16 10.66 3.18
C TYR A 115 -4.16 11.37 2.25
N ARG A 116 -3.01 10.74 1.99
CA ARG A 116 -1.90 11.28 1.17
C ARG A 116 -1.24 12.52 1.73
N ASP A 117 -1.32 12.77 3.00
CA ASP A 117 -0.56 13.83 3.64
C ASP A 117 0.89 13.38 3.77
N ALA A 118 1.80 14.15 3.17
CA ALA A 118 3.23 13.85 3.19
C ALA A 118 3.83 13.80 4.60
N ALA A 119 3.22 14.52 5.55
CA ALA A 119 3.65 14.51 6.96
C ALA A 119 3.49 13.14 7.65
N ASN A 120 2.72 12.22 7.08
CA ASN A 120 2.56 10.87 7.60
C ASN A 120 3.62 9.88 7.11
N TYR A 121 4.56 10.31 6.26
CA TYR A 121 5.55 9.44 5.61
C TYR A 121 6.94 10.02 5.74
N ASP A 122 7.93 9.15 5.81
CA ASP A 122 9.34 9.53 5.84
C ASP A 122 9.90 9.71 4.42
N LEU A 123 9.30 8.99 3.45
CA LEU A 123 9.70 9.03 2.05
C LEU A 123 8.48 9.03 1.12
N CYS A 124 8.37 10.03 0.24
CA CYS A 124 7.33 10.11 -0.79
C CYS A 124 7.94 10.04 -2.19
N LEU A 125 7.60 9.01 -2.98
CA LEU A 125 8.22 8.73 -4.26
C LEU A 125 7.22 8.80 -5.42
N ASN A 126 7.50 9.66 -6.40
CA ASN A 126 6.76 9.66 -7.66
C ASN A 126 7.36 8.60 -8.61
N THR A 127 6.76 7.40 -8.59
CA THR A 127 7.24 6.26 -9.39
C THR A 127 7.03 6.41 -10.89
N GLU A 128 6.15 7.31 -11.34
CA GLU A 128 6.01 7.67 -12.75
C GLU A 128 7.23 8.44 -13.26
N LYS A 129 7.77 9.34 -12.44
CA LYS A 129 8.91 10.19 -12.80
C LYS A 129 10.25 9.50 -12.61
N LEU A 130 10.40 8.78 -11.52
CA LEU A 130 11.65 8.12 -11.15
C LEU A 130 11.84 6.76 -11.84
N GLY A 131 10.76 6.10 -12.21
CA GLY A 131 10.78 4.67 -12.54
C GLY A 131 10.85 3.79 -11.29
N ILE A 132 10.45 2.53 -11.44
CA ILE A 132 10.37 1.58 -10.31
C ILE A 132 11.75 1.26 -9.75
N ASP A 133 12.72 0.97 -10.62
CA ASP A 133 14.07 0.55 -10.19
C ASP A 133 14.80 1.64 -9.41
N CYS A 134 14.63 2.91 -9.81
CA CYS A 134 15.17 4.04 -9.08
C CYS A 134 14.47 4.23 -7.73
N ALA A 135 13.14 4.10 -7.70
CA ALA A 135 12.37 4.19 -6.46
C ALA A 135 12.79 3.10 -5.44
N VAL A 136 13.03 1.87 -5.92
CA VAL A 136 13.53 0.77 -5.08
C VAL A 136 14.89 1.12 -4.47
N LYS A 137 15.82 1.69 -5.23
CA LYS A 137 17.13 2.10 -4.72
C LYS A 137 17.02 3.12 -3.59
N PHE A 138 16.16 4.13 -3.74
CA PHE A 138 15.92 5.12 -2.67
C PHE A 138 15.36 4.48 -1.40
N VAL A 139 14.42 3.53 -1.54
CA VAL A 139 13.86 2.83 -0.38
C VAL A 139 14.93 2.00 0.34
N LEU A 140 15.76 1.27 -0.42
CA LEU A 140 16.85 0.45 0.16
C LEU A 140 17.86 1.33 0.87
N GLU A 141 18.34 2.40 0.24
CA GLU A 141 19.30 3.33 0.83
C GLU A 141 18.74 3.99 2.10
N ALA A 142 17.47 4.39 2.09
CA ALA A 142 16.83 4.95 3.28
C ALA A 142 16.69 3.91 4.40
N ALA A 143 16.35 2.65 4.07
CA ALA A 143 16.21 1.59 5.05
C ALA A 143 17.54 1.16 5.69
N GLU A 144 18.67 1.27 4.96
CA GLU A 144 20.01 1.00 5.48
C GLU A 144 20.50 2.06 6.50
N ASN A 145 19.86 3.23 6.53
CA ASN A 145 20.22 4.35 7.40
C ASN A 145 19.23 4.57 8.57
N LEU A 146 18.32 3.63 8.79
CA LEU A 146 17.45 3.57 9.96
C LEU A 146 18.12 2.77 11.09
#